data_aefb58ea2665b2b37dc73872c3017fcf
#
_entry.id   aefb58ea2665b2b37dc73872c3017fcf
#
_cell.length_a   1.000
_cell.length_b   1.000
_cell.length_c   1.000
_cell.angle_alpha   90.00
_cell.angle_beta   90.00
_cell.angle_gamma   90.00
#
_symmetry.space_group_name_H-M   'P 1'
#
loop_
_entity.id
_entity.type
_entity.pdbx_description
1 polymer ?
#
loop_
_entity_poly.entity_id
_entity_poly.type
_entity_poly.pdbx_seq_one_letter_code
_entity_poly.pdbx_strand_id
1 'polypeptide(L)'
;MKVKTNYVNAPVWKEVNVKSRIPESLKMLEEMARNIWWAWNDEATEMFRELDPELWSFVKQNPVALLERLSYEKLEALCNNKEVLSRINHIYDKFKTYVNTKPDATRPSVAYFCMEYGLTHVLKIYSGGLGILAGDYLKEASDSNVDMCGIGFLYRYGYFDQSLSMDGQQIANYEAQNFGSLPIERVMDENGSPLVLDVPYLNYYVHAYVWKVNVGRVPLYLLDTDNEMNSEFDRPI
;
A
#
# COMPACT_ATOMS: atom_id res chain seq x y z
N MET A 1 -4.90 28.06 -46.25
CA MET A 1 -4.15 28.76 -45.19
C MET A 1 -4.50 28.09 -43.87
N LYS A 2 -3.61 27.28 -43.27
CA LYS A 2 -3.83 26.67 -41.96
C LYS A 2 -3.39 27.65 -40.89
N VAL A 3 -4.33 28.21 -40.15
CA VAL A 3 -4.07 29.06 -39.01
C VAL A 3 -3.47 28.18 -37.92
N LYS A 4 -2.18 28.32 -37.60
CA LYS A 4 -1.59 27.76 -36.40
C LYS A 4 -2.10 28.56 -35.21
N THR A 5 -3.05 28.05 -34.47
CA THR A 5 -3.41 28.55 -33.16
C THR A 5 -2.26 28.25 -32.17
N ASN A 6 -1.52 29.30 -31.84
CA ASN A 6 -0.56 29.23 -30.73
C ASN A 6 -1.37 29.11 -29.43
N TYR A 7 -1.37 27.96 -28.79
CA TYR A 7 -1.92 27.72 -27.43
C TYR A 7 -1.04 28.34 -26.33
N VAL A 8 -0.59 29.57 -26.52
CA VAL A 8 0.31 30.25 -25.56
C VAL A 8 -0.36 30.53 -24.21
N ASN A 9 -1.68 30.42 -24.11
CA ASN A 9 -2.47 30.72 -22.92
C ASN A 9 -3.41 29.55 -22.51
N ALA A 10 -3.09 28.32 -22.87
CA ALA A 10 -3.85 27.19 -22.34
C ALA A 10 -3.66 27.11 -20.80
N PRO A 11 -4.73 27.06 -20.00
CA PRO A 11 -4.58 26.96 -18.55
C PRO A 11 -3.83 25.68 -18.20
N VAL A 12 -2.75 25.81 -17.41
CA VAL A 12 -2.02 24.68 -16.86
C VAL A 12 -2.66 24.35 -15.52
N TRP A 13 -3.39 23.25 -15.46
CA TRP A 13 -3.95 22.75 -14.22
C TRP A 13 -2.85 22.05 -13.43
N LYS A 14 -2.69 22.45 -12.18
CA LYS A 14 -1.83 21.74 -11.21
C LYS A 14 -2.72 21.19 -10.13
N GLU A 15 -2.63 19.91 -9.90
CA GLU A 15 -3.25 19.30 -8.73
C GLU A 15 -2.44 19.67 -7.49
N VAL A 16 -3.11 20.29 -6.52
CA VAL A 16 -2.52 20.62 -5.23
C VAL A 16 -3.23 19.77 -4.18
N ASN A 17 -2.53 18.74 -3.68
CA ASN A 17 -3.01 17.92 -2.58
C ASN A 17 -2.58 18.55 -1.26
N VAL A 18 -3.54 19.08 -0.50
CA VAL A 18 -3.31 19.57 0.86
C VAL A 18 -3.65 18.44 1.82
N LYS A 19 -2.62 17.89 2.49
CA LYS A 19 -2.78 16.86 3.53
C LYS A 19 -2.74 17.52 4.90
N SER A 20 -3.60 17.08 5.82
CA SER A 20 -3.51 17.47 7.22
C SER A 20 -2.20 16.93 7.80
N ARG A 21 -1.46 17.77 8.51
CA ARG A 21 -0.27 17.32 9.22
C ARG A 21 -0.70 16.56 10.48
N ILE A 22 -0.32 15.31 10.58
CA ILE A 22 -0.59 14.51 11.79
C ILE A 22 0.22 15.08 12.96
N PRO A 23 -0.44 15.43 14.10
CA PRO A 23 0.26 15.88 15.30
C PRO A 23 1.25 14.84 15.82
N GLU A 24 2.32 15.30 16.50
CA GLU A 24 3.37 14.43 17.01
C GLU A 24 2.85 13.33 17.95
N SER A 25 1.84 13.65 18.77
CA SER A 25 1.19 12.68 19.67
C SER A 25 0.40 11.57 18.98
N LEU A 26 0.13 11.70 17.66
CA LEU A 26 -0.59 10.73 16.84
C LEU A 26 0.28 10.14 15.71
N LYS A 27 1.55 10.53 15.62
CA LYS A 27 2.45 10.15 14.52
C LYS A 27 2.68 8.64 14.42
N MET A 28 2.56 7.93 15.52
CA MET A 28 2.60 6.47 15.58
C MET A 28 1.54 5.80 14.72
N LEU A 29 0.41 6.47 14.46
CA LEU A 29 -0.63 5.97 13.56
C LEU A 29 -0.15 5.84 12.12
N GLU A 30 0.74 6.73 11.66
CA GLU A 30 1.29 6.67 10.30
C GLU A 30 2.16 5.42 10.11
N GLU A 31 2.98 5.08 11.11
CA GLU A 31 3.80 3.88 11.07
C GLU A 31 2.93 2.61 11.06
N MET A 32 1.93 2.54 11.94
CA MET A 32 0.99 1.41 11.97
C MET A 32 0.18 1.29 10.68
N ALA A 33 -0.30 2.41 10.12
CA ALA A 33 -1.09 2.42 8.88
C ALA A 33 -0.30 1.90 7.67
N ARG A 34 1.02 2.13 7.64
CA ARG A 34 1.91 1.66 6.56
C ARG A 34 2.42 0.24 6.74
N ASN A 35 2.21 -0.38 7.89
CA ASN A 35 2.47 -1.80 8.10
C ASN A 35 1.14 -2.54 8.13
N ILE A 36 0.92 -3.43 7.18
CA ILE A 36 -0.37 -4.12 7.04
C ILE A 36 -0.68 -5.13 8.16
N TRP A 37 0.14 -5.22 9.22
CA TRP A 37 -0.15 -5.99 10.43
C TRP A 37 -1.55 -5.72 10.99
N TRP A 38 -2.05 -4.51 10.88
CA TRP A 38 -3.41 -4.15 11.28
C TRP A 38 -4.49 -5.00 10.58
N ALA A 39 -4.23 -5.50 9.36
CA ALA A 39 -5.24 -6.21 8.57
C ALA A 39 -5.61 -7.60 9.12
N TRP A 40 -4.81 -8.15 10.02
CA TRP A 40 -5.11 -9.40 10.74
C TRP A 40 -4.99 -9.24 12.26
N ASN A 41 -4.92 -8.01 12.74
CA ASN A 41 -4.98 -7.67 14.15
C ASN A 41 -6.26 -6.88 14.44
N ASP A 42 -7.24 -7.55 15.06
CA ASP A 42 -8.57 -6.99 15.30
C ASP A 42 -8.53 -5.72 16.14
N GLU A 43 -7.65 -5.65 17.17
CA GLU A 43 -7.53 -4.47 18.03
C GLU A 43 -7.03 -3.26 17.24
N ALA A 44 -6.08 -3.46 16.32
CA ALA A 44 -5.54 -2.39 15.49
C ALA A 44 -6.54 -1.94 14.42
N THR A 45 -7.26 -2.87 13.78
CA THR A 45 -8.33 -2.55 12.84
C THR A 45 -9.44 -1.75 13.52
N GLU A 46 -9.87 -2.19 14.70
CA GLU A 46 -10.90 -1.52 15.48
C GLU A 46 -10.49 -0.13 15.92
N MET A 47 -9.25 0.04 16.35
CA MET A 47 -8.69 1.35 16.69
C MET A 47 -8.79 2.32 15.51
N PHE A 48 -8.37 1.91 14.29
CA PHE A 48 -8.51 2.78 13.12
C PHE A 48 -9.96 3.11 12.80
N ARG A 49 -10.86 2.15 12.92
CA ARG A 49 -12.30 2.37 12.72
C ARG A 49 -12.87 3.41 13.69
N GLU A 50 -12.47 3.36 14.94
CA GLU A 50 -12.98 4.26 15.99
C GLU A 50 -12.47 5.70 15.86
N LEU A 51 -11.36 5.94 15.15
CA LEU A 51 -10.90 7.31 14.89
C LEU A 51 -11.98 8.14 14.16
N ASP A 52 -12.62 7.55 13.15
CA ASP A 52 -13.75 8.12 12.42
C ASP A 52 -14.48 7.02 11.64
N PRO A 53 -15.59 6.44 12.20
CA PRO A 53 -16.28 5.30 11.58
C PRO A 53 -16.88 5.61 10.20
N GLU A 54 -17.36 6.84 9.99
CA GLU A 54 -17.95 7.25 8.71
C GLU A 54 -16.88 7.38 7.65
N LEU A 55 -15.79 8.09 7.98
CA LEU A 55 -14.66 8.24 7.08
C LEU A 55 -13.97 6.89 6.81
N TRP A 56 -13.86 6.00 7.82
CA TRP A 56 -13.34 4.65 7.68
C TRP A 56 -14.10 3.84 6.61
N SER A 57 -15.43 3.90 6.66
CA SER A 57 -16.28 3.27 5.64
C SER A 57 -16.12 3.93 4.28
N PHE A 58 -16.07 5.26 4.24
CA PHE A 58 -15.91 6.03 3.00
C PHE A 58 -14.59 5.74 2.28
N VAL A 59 -13.48 5.62 3.02
CA VAL A 59 -12.17 5.27 2.46
C VAL A 59 -11.98 3.77 2.25
N LYS A 60 -13.04 3.00 2.30
CA LYS A 60 -13.03 1.53 2.10
C LYS A 60 -12.03 0.85 3.05
N GLN A 61 -12.03 1.24 4.32
CA GLN A 61 -11.19 0.67 5.39
C GLN A 61 -9.68 0.75 5.13
N ASN A 62 -9.24 1.81 4.48
CA ASN A 62 -7.83 2.10 4.22
C ASN A 62 -7.30 3.07 5.28
N PRO A 63 -6.42 2.64 6.23
CA PRO A 63 -5.93 3.49 7.29
C PRO A 63 -5.02 4.63 6.79
N VAL A 64 -4.28 4.44 5.70
CA VAL A 64 -3.47 5.50 5.09
C VAL A 64 -4.37 6.60 4.56
N ALA A 65 -5.39 6.23 3.77
CA ALA A 65 -6.35 7.18 3.23
C ALA A 65 -7.23 7.83 4.32
N LEU A 66 -7.51 7.11 5.42
CA LEU A 66 -8.18 7.65 6.61
C LEU A 66 -7.36 8.80 7.20
N LEU A 67 -6.08 8.56 7.52
CA LEU A 67 -5.20 9.55 8.13
C LEU A 67 -4.98 10.77 7.23
N GLU A 68 -4.90 10.58 5.91
CA GLU A 68 -4.77 11.67 4.94
C GLU A 68 -6.00 12.59 4.89
N ARG A 69 -7.18 12.10 5.28
CA ARG A 69 -8.47 12.80 5.17
C ARG A 69 -9.08 13.24 6.50
N LEU A 70 -8.50 12.85 7.64
CA LEU A 70 -8.94 13.35 8.95
C LEU A 70 -8.84 14.87 8.97
N SER A 71 -9.91 15.52 9.41
CA SER A 71 -9.91 16.99 9.58
C SER A 71 -9.00 17.42 10.74
N TYR A 72 -8.51 18.65 10.69
CA TYR A 72 -7.71 19.21 11.78
C TYR A 72 -8.48 19.20 13.12
N GLU A 73 -9.75 19.54 13.09
CA GLU A 73 -10.62 19.54 14.30
C GLU A 73 -10.71 18.14 14.91
N LYS A 74 -10.83 17.12 14.07
CA LYS A 74 -10.87 15.73 14.55
C LYS A 74 -9.53 15.30 15.14
N LEU A 75 -8.43 15.64 14.49
CA LEU A 75 -7.08 15.37 15.02
C LEU A 75 -6.84 16.05 16.35
N GLU A 76 -7.28 17.31 16.51
CA GLU A 76 -7.19 18.04 17.77
C GLU A 76 -8.04 17.40 18.86
N ALA A 77 -9.26 16.99 18.55
CA ALA A 77 -10.13 16.27 19.48
C ALA A 77 -9.51 14.95 19.97
N LEU A 78 -8.90 14.18 19.07
CA LEU A 78 -8.18 12.94 19.41
C LEU A 78 -6.97 13.22 20.30
N CYS A 79 -6.19 14.27 20.03
CA CYS A 79 -5.05 14.67 20.88
C CYS A 79 -5.46 15.08 22.31
N ASN A 80 -6.67 15.60 22.48
CA ASN A 80 -7.18 16.01 23.79
C ASN A 80 -7.90 14.88 24.54
N ASN A 81 -8.12 13.73 23.91
CA ASN A 81 -8.77 12.57 24.53
C ASN A 81 -7.75 11.58 25.10
N LYS A 82 -7.57 11.62 26.43
CA LYS A 82 -6.58 10.78 27.12
C LYS A 82 -6.85 9.28 27.00
N GLU A 83 -8.10 8.86 26.93
CA GLU A 83 -8.46 7.44 26.82
C GLU A 83 -8.09 6.92 25.44
N VAL A 84 -8.41 7.67 24.39
CA VAL A 84 -8.03 7.34 23.01
C VAL A 84 -6.52 7.30 22.86
N LEU A 85 -5.79 8.29 23.35
CA LEU A 85 -4.32 8.30 23.31
C LEU A 85 -3.71 7.12 24.06
N SER A 86 -4.25 6.79 25.24
CA SER A 86 -3.78 5.62 26.01
C SER A 86 -3.98 4.33 25.26
N ARG A 87 -5.13 4.16 24.57
CA ARG A 87 -5.41 2.98 23.74
C ARG A 87 -4.50 2.91 22.53
N ILE A 88 -4.32 4.02 21.82
CA ILE A 88 -3.40 4.08 20.66
C ILE A 88 -1.98 3.70 21.09
N ASN A 89 -1.49 4.27 22.20
CA ASN A 89 -0.16 3.95 22.73
C ASN A 89 -0.04 2.46 23.09
N HIS A 90 -1.04 1.89 23.75
CA HIS A 90 -1.04 0.47 24.11
C HIS A 90 -0.94 -0.47 22.88
N ILE A 91 -1.71 -0.16 21.81
CA ILE A 91 -1.67 -0.93 20.58
C ILE A 91 -0.33 -0.73 19.85
N TYR A 92 0.19 0.50 19.87
CA TYR A 92 1.50 0.80 19.29
C TYR A 92 2.64 0.07 20.02
N ASP A 93 2.61 -0.02 21.34
CA ASP A 93 3.60 -0.78 22.11
C ASP A 93 3.58 -2.28 21.77
N LYS A 94 2.37 -2.86 21.61
CA LYS A 94 2.20 -4.23 21.09
C LYS A 94 2.80 -4.38 19.69
N PHE A 95 2.49 -3.45 18.78
CA PHE A 95 3.02 -3.41 17.44
C PHE A 95 4.55 -3.32 17.43
N LYS A 96 5.13 -2.40 18.22
CA LYS A 96 6.59 -2.26 18.30
C LYS A 96 7.27 -3.49 18.87
N THR A 97 6.69 -4.10 19.91
CA THR A 97 7.17 -5.37 20.45
C THR A 97 7.16 -6.47 19.39
N TYR A 98 6.07 -6.54 18.63
CA TYR A 98 5.93 -7.50 17.54
C TYR A 98 6.97 -7.28 16.45
N VAL A 99 7.05 -6.11 15.84
CA VAL A 99 7.94 -5.86 14.67
C VAL A 99 9.42 -5.84 15.02
N ASN A 100 9.80 -5.53 16.26
CA ASN A 100 11.20 -5.48 16.70
C ASN A 100 11.76 -6.85 17.13
N THR A 101 10.93 -7.89 17.22
CA THR A 101 11.40 -9.23 17.52
C THR A 101 12.21 -9.78 16.35
N LYS A 102 13.48 -10.08 16.59
CA LYS A 102 14.38 -10.60 15.57
C LYS A 102 14.08 -12.06 15.26
N PRO A 103 14.21 -12.51 13.99
CA PRO A 103 14.07 -13.90 13.63
C PRO A 103 15.18 -14.77 14.25
N ASP A 104 14.92 -16.06 14.31
CA ASP A 104 15.90 -17.05 14.78
C ASP A 104 17.01 -17.20 13.73
N ALA A 105 18.21 -16.70 14.06
CA ALA A 105 19.38 -16.72 13.18
C ALA A 105 19.91 -18.14 12.85
N THR A 106 19.38 -19.18 13.52
CA THR A 106 19.74 -20.57 13.21
C THR A 106 18.94 -21.14 12.03
N ARG A 107 17.88 -20.46 11.61
CA ARG A 107 17.04 -20.84 10.48
C ARG A 107 17.55 -20.17 9.19
N PRO A 108 17.38 -20.82 8.03
CA PRO A 108 17.74 -20.22 6.76
C PRO A 108 16.83 -19.02 6.43
N SER A 109 17.40 -18.00 5.80
CA SER A 109 16.63 -16.92 5.18
C SER A 109 15.93 -17.43 3.92
N VAL A 110 14.66 -17.03 3.70
CA VAL A 110 13.82 -17.52 2.62
C VAL A 110 13.36 -16.33 1.74
N ALA A 111 13.51 -16.47 0.43
CA ALA A 111 12.87 -15.58 -0.55
C ALA A 111 11.70 -16.33 -1.21
N TYR A 112 10.49 -15.81 -1.07
CA TYR A 112 9.26 -16.40 -1.61
C TYR A 112 8.77 -15.59 -2.80
N PHE A 113 8.81 -16.21 -3.98
CA PHE A 113 8.39 -15.59 -5.22
C PHE A 113 6.97 -16.03 -5.58
N CYS A 114 6.07 -15.09 -5.72
CA CYS A 114 4.70 -15.32 -6.20
C CYS A 114 4.23 -14.13 -7.01
N MET A 115 3.42 -14.38 -8.03
CA MET A 115 2.84 -13.31 -8.85
C MET A 115 1.67 -12.60 -8.16
N GLU A 116 1.10 -13.18 -7.11
CA GLU A 116 -0.07 -12.67 -6.42
C GLU A 116 0.09 -12.80 -4.90
N TYR A 117 -0.39 -11.79 -4.14
CA TYR A 117 -0.46 -11.83 -2.68
C TYR A 117 -1.78 -11.23 -2.18
N GLY A 118 -2.68 -12.07 -1.67
CA GLY A 118 -3.96 -11.67 -1.08
C GLY A 118 -3.81 -11.27 0.37
N LEU A 119 -3.35 -10.05 0.64
CA LEU A 119 -3.02 -9.57 1.97
C LEU A 119 -4.15 -8.77 2.62
N THR A 120 -4.72 -7.85 1.88
CA THR A 120 -5.82 -6.98 2.27
C THR A 120 -6.56 -6.49 1.04
N HIS A 121 -7.84 -6.16 1.18
CA HIS A 121 -8.65 -5.58 0.10
C HIS A 121 -8.18 -4.18 -0.34
N VAL A 122 -7.39 -3.50 0.48
CA VAL A 122 -6.82 -2.19 0.18
C VAL A 122 -5.75 -2.28 -0.91
N LEU A 123 -4.97 -3.37 -0.92
CA LEU A 123 -3.89 -3.61 -1.87
C LEU A 123 -4.33 -4.69 -2.87
N LYS A 124 -4.75 -4.25 -4.04
CA LYS A 124 -5.33 -5.11 -5.07
C LYS A 124 -4.25 -5.74 -5.96
N ILE A 125 -3.51 -6.71 -5.41
CA ILE A 125 -2.43 -7.43 -6.10
C ILE A 125 -2.67 -8.94 -6.18
N TYR A 126 -3.93 -9.37 -6.12
CA TYR A 126 -4.32 -10.76 -6.28
C TYR A 126 -5.70 -10.88 -6.93
N SER A 127 -6.03 -12.05 -7.45
CA SER A 127 -7.34 -12.33 -8.03
C SER A 127 -7.99 -13.61 -7.49
N GLY A 128 -7.24 -14.58 -7.02
CA GLY A 128 -7.78 -15.88 -6.65
C GLY A 128 -7.03 -16.60 -5.54
N GLY A 129 -7.22 -17.92 -5.46
CA GLY A 129 -6.73 -18.78 -4.38
C GLY A 129 -5.21 -18.82 -4.26
N LEU A 130 -4.48 -18.65 -5.39
CA LEU A 130 -3.03 -18.55 -5.38
C LEU A 130 -2.57 -17.38 -4.50
N GLY A 131 -3.16 -16.21 -4.71
CA GLY A 131 -2.85 -15.01 -3.94
C GLY A 131 -3.26 -15.13 -2.49
N ILE A 132 -4.42 -15.72 -2.19
CA ILE A 132 -4.88 -15.94 -0.82
C ILE A 132 -3.89 -16.82 -0.06
N LEU A 133 -3.47 -17.95 -0.64
CA LEU A 133 -2.47 -18.83 -0.03
C LEU A 133 -1.14 -18.10 0.23
N ALA A 134 -0.65 -17.36 -0.76
CA ALA A 134 0.62 -16.64 -0.63
C ALA A 134 0.53 -15.52 0.41
N GLY A 135 -0.59 -14.80 0.47
CA GLY A 135 -0.84 -13.75 1.47
C GLY A 135 -0.91 -14.28 2.89
N ASP A 136 -1.67 -15.35 3.11
CA ASP A 136 -1.79 -16.00 4.41
C ASP A 136 -0.45 -16.60 4.86
N TYR A 137 0.33 -17.16 3.91
CA TYR A 137 1.65 -17.67 4.19
C TYR A 137 2.63 -16.58 4.67
N LEU A 138 2.61 -15.37 4.06
CA LEU A 138 3.43 -14.26 4.54
C LEU A 138 2.99 -13.76 5.93
N LYS A 139 1.69 -13.71 6.20
CA LYS A 139 1.16 -13.33 7.52
C LYS A 139 1.60 -14.32 8.60
N GLU A 140 1.44 -15.62 8.33
CA GLU A 140 1.87 -16.67 9.24
C GLU A 140 3.39 -16.68 9.42
N ALA A 141 4.17 -16.50 8.35
CA ALA A 141 5.62 -16.37 8.45
C ALA A 141 6.04 -15.19 9.33
N SER A 142 5.28 -14.08 9.24
CA SER A 142 5.46 -12.93 10.11
C SER A 142 5.15 -13.27 11.58
N ASP A 143 4.04 -13.93 11.85
CA ASP A 143 3.62 -14.31 13.22
C ASP A 143 4.56 -15.35 13.82
N SER A 144 5.01 -16.33 13.02
CA SER A 144 6.01 -17.34 13.39
C SER A 144 7.46 -16.82 13.39
N ASN A 145 7.66 -15.52 13.13
CA ASN A 145 8.98 -14.86 13.13
C ASN A 145 10.02 -15.56 12.24
N VAL A 146 9.61 -15.93 11.03
CA VAL A 146 10.49 -16.55 10.03
C VAL A 146 11.30 -15.47 9.32
N ASP A 147 12.60 -15.68 9.12
CA ASP A 147 13.43 -14.82 8.29
C ASP A 147 13.07 -15.02 6.80
N MET A 148 12.15 -14.20 6.31
CA MET A 148 11.57 -14.31 4.98
C MET A 148 11.39 -12.95 4.33
N CYS A 149 11.50 -12.91 3.00
CA CYS A 149 10.97 -11.83 2.19
C CYS A 149 10.10 -12.38 1.05
N GLY A 150 9.05 -11.64 0.70
CA GLY A 150 8.25 -11.91 -0.49
C GLY A 150 8.75 -11.09 -1.69
N ILE A 151 8.61 -11.62 -2.91
CA ILE A 151 8.86 -10.91 -4.16
C ILE A 151 7.67 -11.15 -5.10
N GLY A 152 7.10 -10.07 -5.65
CA GLY A 152 5.95 -10.13 -6.54
C GLY A 152 5.84 -8.93 -7.46
N PHE A 153 4.65 -8.71 -8.02
CA PHE A 153 4.36 -7.60 -8.92
C PHE A 153 3.44 -6.56 -8.28
N LEU A 154 3.66 -5.30 -8.61
CA LEU A 154 2.75 -4.22 -8.30
C LEU A 154 1.89 -3.92 -9.52
N TYR A 155 0.69 -4.48 -9.55
CA TYR A 155 -0.25 -4.26 -10.63
C TYR A 155 -0.82 -2.84 -10.58
N ARG A 156 -0.75 -2.12 -11.70
CA ARG A 156 -1.38 -0.79 -11.85
C ARG A 156 -2.89 -0.87 -11.73
N TYR A 157 -3.47 -1.89 -12.36
CA TYR A 157 -4.89 -2.19 -12.31
C TYR A 157 -5.07 -3.48 -11.53
N GLY A 158 -5.81 -3.40 -10.41
CA GLY A 158 -6.18 -4.58 -9.64
C GLY A 158 -7.24 -5.41 -10.37
N TYR A 159 -7.75 -6.45 -9.69
CA TYR A 159 -8.89 -7.20 -10.18
C TYR A 159 -10.09 -6.26 -10.38
N PHE A 160 -10.87 -6.49 -11.45
CA PHE A 160 -11.98 -5.62 -11.81
C PHE A 160 -13.13 -5.65 -10.80
N ASP A 161 -13.80 -4.53 -10.64
CA ASP A 161 -15.07 -4.44 -9.93
C ASP A 161 -16.21 -4.65 -10.93
N GLN A 162 -17.14 -5.56 -10.60
CA GLN A 162 -18.27 -5.88 -11.46
C GLN A 162 -19.45 -4.98 -11.16
N SER A 163 -20.07 -4.42 -12.20
CA SER A 163 -21.38 -3.78 -12.14
C SER A 163 -22.31 -4.35 -13.21
N LEU A 164 -23.59 -4.06 -13.07
CA LEU A 164 -24.58 -4.42 -14.07
C LEU A 164 -25.11 -3.14 -14.75
N SER A 165 -25.27 -3.20 -16.07
CA SER A 165 -25.98 -2.17 -16.82
C SER A 165 -27.49 -2.26 -16.57
N MET A 166 -28.25 -1.26 -17.04
CA MET A 166 -29.70 -1.23 -16.88
C MET A 166 -30.41 -2.38 -17.59
N ASP A 167 -29.80 -2.93 -18.65
CA ASP A 167 -30.27 -4.09 -19.41
C ASP A 167 -29.72 -5.44 -18.91
N GLY A 168 -29.04 -5.43 -17.74
CA GLY A 168 -28.56 -6.63 -17.06
C GLY A 168 -27.24 -7.21 -17.60
N GLN A 169 -26.50 -6.46 -18.44
CA GLN A 169 -25.20 -6.91 -18.93
C GLN A 169 -24.10 -6.59 -17.92
N GLN A 170 -23.14 -7.50 -17.82
CA GLN A 170 -21.96 -7.31 -16.97
C GLN A 170 -21.06 -6.22 -17.52
N ILE A 171 -20.66 -5.30 -16.65
CA ILE A 171 -19.62 -4.30 -16.91
C ILE A 171 -18.44 -4.59 -15.98
N ALA A 172 -17.24 -4.75 -16.56
CA ALA A 172 -16.00 -4.87 -15.82
C ALA A 172 -15.35 -3.48 -15.69
N ASN A 173 -15.22 -2.99 -14.46
CA ASN A 173 -14.62 -1.70 -14.16
C ASN A 173 -13.19 -1.92 -13.65
N TYR A 174 -12.22 -1.37 -14.37
CA TYR A 174 -10.81 -1.41 -13.99
C TYR A 174 -10.40 -0.02 -13.48
N GLU A 175 -10.11 0.08 -12.19
CA GLU A 175 -9.63 1.31 -11.57
C GLU A 175 -8.12 1.22 -11.33
N ALA A 176 -7.38 2.25 -11.77
CA ALA A 176 -5.96 2.36 -11.46
C ALA A 176 -5.76 2.59 -9.97
N GLN A 177 -4.87 1.84 -9.35
CA GLN A 177 -4.51 2.01 -7.95
C GLN A 177 -3.75 3.33 -7.75
N ASN A 178 -4.12 4.10 -6.73
CA ASN A 178 -3.36 5.27 -6.30
C ASN A 178 -2.30 4.83 -5.29
N PHE A 179 -1.09 4.57 -5.76
CA PHE A 179 0.01 4.08 -4.93
C PHE A 179 0.37 5.02 -3.76
N GLY A 180 0.11 6.33 -3.90
CA GLY A 180 0.38 7.30 -2.85
C GLY A 180 -0.46 7.12 -1.58
N SER A 181 -1.67 6.56 -1.72
CA SER A 181 -2.59 6.32 -0.61
C SER A 181 -2.66 4.85 -0.18
N LEU A 182 -1.71 4.03 -0.61
CA LEU A 182 -1.59 2.62 -0.21
C LEU A 182 -0.53 2.43 0.88
N PRO A 183 -0.59 1.35 1.65
CA PRO A 183 0.42 1.01 2.66
C PRO A 183 1.70 0.44 2.03
N ILE A 184 2.23 1.15 1.04
CA ILE A 184 3.45 0.79 0.31
C ILE A 184 4.40 1.98 0.29
N GLU A 185 5.67 1.73 0.13
CA GLU A 185 6.71 2.76 0.01
C GLU A 185 7.69 2.43 -1.11
N ARG A 186 8.14 3.44 -1.84
CA ARG A 186 9.15 3.24 -2.88
C ARG A 186 10.50 2.99 -2.24
N VAL A 187 11.18 1.94 -2.69
CA VAL A 187 12.55 1.66 -2.25
C VAL A 187 13.49 2.64 -2.96
N MET A 188 14.37 3.26 -2.17
CA MET A 188 15.38 4.19 -2.67
C MET A 188 16.75 3.53 -2.64
N ASP A 189 17.62 3.93 -3.57
CA ASP A 189 19.03 3.57 -3.59
C ASP A 189 19.84 4.38 -2.55
N GLU A 190 21.14 4.14 -2.48
CA GLU A 190 22.07 4.84 -1.58
C GLU A 190 22.17 6.36 -1.85
N ASN A 191 21.78 6.81 -3.03
CA ASN A 191 21.81 8.22 -3.45
C ASN A 191 20.47 8.92 -3.21
N GLY A 192 19.45 8.19 -2.71
CA GLY A 192 18.09 8.70 -2.52
C GLY A 192 17.27 8.77 -3.81
N SER A 193 17.68 8.08 -4.86
CA SER A 193 16.92 7.90 -6.10
C SER A 193 16.09 6.62 -6.02
N PRO A 194 14.95 6.53 -6.74
CA PRO A 194 14.19 5.29 -6.80
C PRO A 194 15.03 4.11 -7.29
N LEU A 195 15.02 3.02 -6.53
CA LEU A 195 15.73 1.79 -6.93
C LEU A 195 15.08 1.21 -8.19
N VAL A 196 15.91 0.99 -9.21
CA VAL A 196 15.52 0.33 -10.47
C VAL A 196 16.25 -1.00 -10.56
N LEU A 197 15.51 -2.04 -10.89
CA LEU A 197 16.07 -3.35 -11.25
C LEU A 197 16.00 -3.55 -12.75
N ASP A 198 17.11 -3.96 -13.33
CA ASP A 198 17.21 -4.34 -14.74
C ASP A 198 17.07 -5.86 -14.85
N VAL A 199 15.88 -6.32 -15.23
CA VAL A 199 15.57 -7.74 -15.38
C VAL A 199 15.90 -8.18 -16.82
N PRO A 200 16.88 -9.06 -17.04
CA PRO A 200 17.22 -9.52 -18.39
C PRO A 200 16.09 -10.37 -18.95
N TYR A 201 15.64 -10.02 -20.15
CA TYR A 201 14.59 -10.74 -20.88
C TYR A 201 14.99 -10.95 -22.34
N LEU A 202 15.32 -12.20 -22.69
CA LEU A 202 15.83 -12.58 -24.01
C LEU A 202 17.03 -11.73 -24.46
N ASN A 203 16.79 -10.68 -25.27
CA ASN A 203 17.79 -9.80 -25.85
C ASN A 203 17.66 -8.32 -25.43
N TYR A 204 16.83 -8.05 -24.41
CA TYR A 204 16.62 -6.71 -23.84
C TYR A 204 16.43 -6.77 -22.32
N TYR A 205 16.27 -5.63 -21.68
CA TYR A 205 15.98 -5.52 -20.24
C TYR A 205 14.59 -4.95 -20.02
N VAL A 206 13.91 -5.49 -19.02
CA VAL A 206 12.69 -4.87 -18.44
C VAL A 206 13.10 -4.17 -17.17
N HIS A 207 12.78 -2.89 -17.08
CA HIS A 207 13.13 -2.03 -15.96
C HIS A 207 11.97 -1.98 -14.95
N ALA A 208 12.24 -2.31 -13.70
CA ALA A 208 11.23 -2.29 -12.66
C ALA A 208 11.63 -1.39 -11.50
N TYR A 209 10.73 -0.47 -11.12
CA TYR A 209 10.83 0.16 -9.81
C TYR A 209 10.49 -0.85 -8.72
N VAL A 210 11.12 -0.69 -7.57
CA VAL A 210 10.87 -1.54 -6.41
C VAL A 210 10.04 -0.79 -5.38
N TRP A 211 8.93 -1.40 -4.99
CA TRP A 211 8.10 -0.95 -3.89
C TRP A 211 8.15 -1.96 -2.76
N LYS A 212 7.98 -1.52 -1.54
CA LYS A 212 7.99 -2.35 -0.34
C LYS A 212 6.66 -2.26 0.39
N VAL A 213 6.15 -3.40 0.79
CA VAL A 213 5.03 -3.57 1.72
C VAL A 213 5.57 -4.20 2.99
N ASN A 214 5.27 -3.63 4.14
CA ASN A 214 5.60 -4.24 5.41
C ASN A 214 4.44 -5.17 5.85
N VAL A 215 4.64 -6.48 5.72
CA VAL A 215 3.70 -7.52 6.15
C VAL A 215 4.10 -7.96 7.58
N GLY A 216 3.77 -7.12 8.56
CA GLY A 216 4.31 -7.26 9.90
C GLY A 216 5.84 -7.16 9.91
N ARG A 217 6.52 -8.28 10.18
CA ARG A 217 8.00 -8.41 10.15
C ARG A 217 8.55 -8.74 8.77
N VAL A 218 7.72 -9.34 7.89
CA VAL A 218 8.14 -9.82 6.58
C VAL A 218 8.02 -8.70 5.55
N PRO A 219 9.12 -8.27 4.91
CA PRO A 219 9.04 -7.35 3.78
C PRO A 219 8.57 -8.09 2.53
N LEU A 220 7.64 -7.49 1.81
CA LEU A 220 7.23 -7.89 0.48
C LEU A 220 7.70 -6.82 -0.52
N TYR A 221 8.55 -7.21 -1.45
CA TYR A 221 9.03 -6.36 -2.54
C TYR A 221 8.18 -6.58 -3.78
N LEU A 222 7.65 -5.50 -4.34
CA LEU A 222 6.79 -5.51 -5.50
C LEU A 222 7.47 -4.79 -6.65
N LEU A 223 7.51 -5.44 -7.80
CA LEU A 223 8.11 -4.93 -9.03
C LEU A 223 7.06 -4.17 -9.85
N ASP A 224 7.36 -2.92 -10.17
CA ASP A 224 6.52 -1.99 -10.93
C ASP A 224 7.17 -1.72 -12.28
N THR A 225 6.62 -2.30 -13.34
CA THR A 225 7.11 -2.14 -14.71
C THR A 225 6.43 -1.00 -15.47
N ASP A 226 5.39 -0.35 -14.90
CA ASP A 226 4.68 0.78 -15.51
C ASP A 226 5.51 2.07 -15.43
N ASN A 227 6.59 2.12 -16.19
CA ASN A 227 7.50 3.25 -16.25
C ASN A 227 7.97 3.56 -17.68
N GLU A 228 8.52 4.77 -17.87
CA GLU A 228 8.91 5.28 -19.20
C GLU A 228 10.13 4.57 -19.81
N MET A 229 10.91 3.83 -19.04
CA MET A 229 12.08 3.07 -19.51
C MET A 229 11.68 1.84 -20.30
N ASN A 230 10.43 1.37 -20.11
CA ASN A 230 9.92 0.19 -20.78
C ASN A 230 9.10 0.51 -22.03
N SER A 231 9.05 -0.46 -22.95
CA SER A 231 8.13 -0.41 -24.08
C SER A 231 6.67 -0.43 -23.62
N GLU A 232 5.73 0.00 -24.47
CA GLU A 232 4.30 -0.07 -24.17
C GLU A 232 3.79 -1.49 -23.92
N PHE A 233 4.49 -2.50 -24.43
CA PHE A 233 4.15 -3.92 -24.23
C PHE A 233 4.60 -4.46 -22.88
N ASP A 234 5.65 -3.88 -22.27
CA ASP A 234 6.24 -4.35 -21.02
C ASP A 234 5.70 -3.59 -19.79
N ARG A 235 4.98 -2.48 -20.02
CA ARG A 235 4.40 -1.67 -18.93
C ARG A 235 3.21 -2.31 -18.20
N PRO A 236 2.26 -2.97 -18.90
CA PRO A 236 1.00 -3.40 -18.29
C PRO A 236 1.11 -4.76 -17.57
N ILE A 237 2.08 -4.91 -16.71
CA ILE A 237 2.16 -6.06 -15.81
C ILE A 237 1.50 -5.71 -14.48
#